data_bd3987291767351eec8629d97ac87ea1
#
_entry.id   bd3987291767351eec8629d97ac87ea1
#
_cell.length_a   1.000
_cell.length_b   1.000
_cell.length_c   1.000
_cell.angle_alpha   90.00
_cell.angle_beta   90.00
_cell.angle_gamma   90.00
#
_symmetry.space_group_name_H-M   'P 1'
#
loop_
_entity.id
_entity.type
_entity.pdbx_description
1 polymer ?
#
loop_
_entity_poly.entity_id
_entity_poly.type
_entity_poly.pdbx_seq_one_letter_code
_entity_poly.pdbx_strand_id
1 'polypeptide(L)'
;MREAASIPVVPAQAGTHDHRPRAIIPNGDHGSPPSRGRRRCLLATIFVAVALLYAAPAVSQDAVAQFFQGKQIRLVIGSSAGGGYDTYARLIARHMSKYIPGNPTIVPNNMPGAASNAAAAHLYNVAPKDGTVIGALQTAAVLDPLFGDRARMQHDASKFVYLGSATIDYYICIARADAAVKSFPDLLNTELVVGASQPGTSTRDFPALLNSMVGTKYRIVSGYPGTREITLAIEKGEVQGLCGFSWSSLTAQHPDWLKTGFIRVLAQEHDKGHPALNKMAVPLTVDFAKTPENRAIMELIYSSETFGRPYMMAPGVPADRVAALRKAFMQTLKDDQAAAEAQRIGLDLDPISGEELQALAEKIYATPAPIIERAKQAVMYKAP
;
A
#
# COMPACT_ATOMS: atom_id res chain seq x y z
N MET A 1 -3.43 51.20 -14.01
CA MET A 1 -4.40 51.58 -15.05
C MET A 1 -5.14 50.32 -15.45
N ARG A 2 -6.42 50.29 -15.06
CA ARG A 2 -7.61 49.80 -15.76
C ARG A 2 -7.59 48.31 -16.15
N GLU A 3 -8.60 47.47 -15.93
CA GLU A 3 -10.00 47.71 -15.55
C GLU A 3 -10.61 46.35 -15.13
N ALA A 4 -11.40 46.38 -14.08
CA ALA A 4 -12.23 45.30 -13.62
C ALA A 4 -13.52 45.20 -14.41
N ALA A 5 -14.01 44.00 -14.69
CA ALA A 5 -15.36 43.79 -15.26
C ALA A 5 -16.20 42.96 -14.28
N SER A 6 -17.29 43.57 -13.85
CA SER A 6 -18.29 43.13 -12.89
C SER A 6 -19.41 42.33 -13.57
N ILE A 7 -19.97 41.41 -12.77
CA ILE A 7 -21.14 40.56 -13.08
C ILE A 7 -22.42 41.32 -12.72
N PRO A 8 -23.52 41.26 -13.48
CA PRO A 8 -24.82 41.78 -13.04
C PRO A 8 -25.71 40.72 -12.40
N VAL A 9 -26.31 41.12 -11.29
CA VAL A 9 -27.41 40.47 -10.57
C VAL A 9 -28.74 40.96 -11.17
N VAL A 10 -29.74 40.08 -11.33
CA VAL A 10 -31.11 40.42 -11.67
C VAL A 10 -32.07 39.87 -10.59
N PRO A 11 -33.06 40.68 -10.13
CA PRO A 11 -33.91 40.34 -8.97
C PRO A 11 -35.23 39.65 -9.31
N ALA A 12 -35.80 39.03 -8.26
CA ALA A 12 -37.09 38.40 -8.27
C ALA A 12 -38.26 39.40 -8.33
N GLN A 13 -39.37 39.02 -8.97
CA GLN A 13 -40.66 39.66 -8.77
C GLN A 13 -41.75 38.64 -8.40
N ALA A 14 -42.48 39.00 -7.35
CA ALA A 14 -43.66 38.37 -6.84
C ALA A 14 -44.92 38.76 -7.67
N GLY A 15 -45.88 37.85 -7.76
CA GLY A 15 -47.18 38.12 -8.36
C GLY A 15 -48.26 37.24 -7.71
N THR A 16 -49.05 37.86 -6.85
CA THR A 16 -50.31 37.39 -6.24
C THR A 16 -51.42 37.29 -7.28
N HIS A 17 -52.26 36.28 -7.21
CA HIS A 17 -53.70 36.43 -7.46
C HIS A 17 -54.51 35.26 -6.81
N ASP A 18 -55.46 35.69 -6.01
CA ASP A 18 -56.53 35.02 -5.30
C ASP A 18 -57.72 34.76 -6.27
N HIS A 19 -58.33 33.56 -6.21
CA HIS A 19 -59.71 33.34 -6.62
C HIS A 19 -60.24 32.04 -6.02
N ARG A 20 -61.13 32.21 -5.02
CA ARG A 20 -62.10 31.18 -4.64
C ARG A 20 -63.34 31.28 -5.53
N PRO A 21 -64.06 30.16 -5.72
CA PRO A 21 -65.48 30.12 -5.31
C PRO A 21 -65.90 28.82 -4.57
N ARG A 22 -66.92 29.06 -3.82
CA ARG A 22 -67.82 28.32 -2.93
C ARG A 22 -68.28 26.92 -3.34
N ALA A 23 -68.30 26.09 -2.37
CA ALA A 23 -69.24 25.09 -1.87
C ALA A 23 -70.39 24.54 -2.73
N ILE A 24 -70.50 23.21 -2.75
CA ILE A 24 -71.75 22.45 -2.75
C ILE A 24 -71.56 21.21 -1.87
N ILE A 25 -72.41 21.02 -0.87
CA ILE A 25 -72.58 19.83 -0.05
C ILE A 25 -73.77 19.02 -0.63
N PRO A 26 -73.66 17.70 -0.68
CA PRO A 26 -74.76 16.88 -0.34
C PRO A 26 -74.48 15.84 0.78
N ASN A 27 -75.49 15.60 1.55
CA ASN A 27 -75.60 14.75 2.70
C ASN A 27 -75.34 13.24 2.49
N GLY A 28 -74.78 12.65 3.54
CA GLY A 28 -75.29 11.43 4.15
C GLY A 28 -74.75 10.10 3.58
N ASP A 29 -73.87 9.43 4.33
CA ASP A 29 -74.20 8.05 4.69
C ASP A 29 -73.47 7.61 5.98
N HIS A 30 -74.16 6.89 6.83
CA HIS A 30 -73.67 6.39 8.11
C HIS A 30 -72.82 5.15 7.92
N GLY A 31 -71.46 5.28 8.02
CA GLY A 31 -70.57 4.16 8.10
C GLY A 31 -69.93 4.02 9.48
N SER A 32 -70.11 2.89 10.12
CA SER A 32 -69.62 2.53 11.48
C SER A 32 -68.06 2.66 11.56
N PRO A 33 -67.50 3.01 12.73
CA PRO A 33 -66.06 3.20 12.90
C PRO A 33 -65.32 1.86 12.82
N PRO A 34 -64.14 1.81 12.13
CA PRO A 34 -63.34 0.60 12.09
C PRO A 34 -62.71 0.31 13.45
N SER A 35 -62.83 -0.96 13.87
CA SER A 35 -62.38 -1.49 15.15
C SER A 35 -60.88 -1.19 15.42
N ARG A 36 -60.62 -0.63 16.63
CA ARG A 36 -59.30 -0.27 17.17
C ARG A 36 -58.28 -1.43 17.28
N GLY A 37 -58.62 -2.68 16.95
CA GLY A 37 -57.78 -3.87 17.09
C GLY A 37 -56.70 -4.05 16.03
N ARG A 38 -56.95 -3.65 14.77
CA ARG A 38 -56.01 -3.93 13.66
C ARG A 38 -54.78 -3.04 13.58
N ARG A 39 -54.82 -1.83 14.16
CA ARG A 39 -53.65 -0.90 14.14
C ARG A 39 -52.55 -1.28 15.14
N ARG A 40 -52.92 -1.98 16.24
CA ARG A 40 -51.93 -2.39 17.26
C ARG A 40 -51.08 -3.61 16.79
N CYS A 41 -51.62 -4.51 15.98
CA CYS A 41 -50.86 -5.65 15.46
C CYS A 41 -49.85 -5.23 14.37
N LEU A 42 -50.16 -4.23 13.51
CA LEU A 42 -49.24 -3.79 12.46
C LEU A 42 -48.00 -3.05 13.02
N LEU A 43 -48.19 -2.26 14.07
CA LEU A 43 -47.05 -1.55 14.72
C LEU A 43 -46.15 -2.51 15.50
N ALA A 44 -46.71 -3.55 16.13
CA ALA A 44 -45.91 -4.56 16.82
C ALA A 44 -45.07 -5.41 15.83
N THR A 45 -45.59 -5.73 14.64
CA THR A 45 -44.86 -6.49 13.62
C THR A 45 -43.71 -5.68 12.98
N ILE A 46 -43.91 -4.37 12.81
CA ILE A 46 -42.86 -3.48 12.30
C ILE A 46 -41.73 -3.32 13.33
N PHE A 47 -42.05 -3.23 14.63
CA PHE A 47 -41.03 -3.10 15.67
C PHE A 47 -40.20 -4.37 15.83
N VAL A 48 -40.79 -5.57 15.68
CA VAL A 48 -40.03 -6.85 15.70
C VAL A 48 -39.15 -7.02 14.45
N ALA A 49 -39.64 -6.61 13.27
CA ALA A 49 -38.86 -6.65 12.04
C ALA A 49 -37.67 -5.68 12.05
N VAL A 50 -37.81 -4.47 12.63
CA VAL A 50 -36.72 -3.50 12.79
C VAL A 50 -35.72 -3.95 13.85
N ALA A 51 -36.14 -4.59 14.94
CA ALA A 51 -35.23 -5.13 15.95
C ALA A 51 -34.38 -6.29 15.45
N LEU A 52 -34.87 -7.11 14.51
CA LEU A 52 -34.13 -8.21 13.89
C LEU A 52 -33.08 -7.71 12.89
N LEU A 53 -33.23 -6.53 12.32
CA LEU A 53 -32.24 -5.90 11.41
C LEU A 53 -31.02 -5.32 12.14
N TYR A 54 -31.12 -5.05 13.47
CA TYR A 54 -30.00 -4.52 14.28
C TYR A 54 -29.24 -5.59 15.07
N ALA A 55 -29.63 -6.86 15.02
CA ALA A 55 -29.00 -7.94 15.79
C ALA A 55 -27.82 -8.64 15.07
N ALA A 56 -27.59 -8.35 13.78
CA ALA A 56 -26.61 -9.07 12.98
C ALA A 56 -25.12 -8.83 13.30
N PRO A 57 -24.63 -7.65 13.79
CA PRO A 57 -23.20 -7.45 14.00
C PRO A 57 -22.66 -8.05 15.31
N ALA A 58 -23.47 -8.23 16.36
CA ALA A 58 -22.99 -8.68 17.66
C ALA A 58 -22.60 -10.18 17.68
N VAL A 59 -23.35 -11.02 17.03
CA VAL A 59 -23.12 -12.48 16.98
C VAL A 59 -21.82 -12.84 16.22
N SER A 60 -21.49 -12.05 15.19
CA SER A 60 -20.25 -12.24 14.41
C SER A 60 -18.98 -11.92 15.20
N GLN A 61 -19.03 -10.90 16.06
CA GLN A 61 -17.85 -10.45 16.82
C GLN A 61 -17.48 -11.43 17.94
N ASP A 62 -18.48 -12.05 18.60
CA ASP A 62 -18.25 -13.07 19.62
C ASP A 62 -17.63 -14.36 19.01
N ALA A 63 -18.09 -14.77 17.83
CA ALA A 63 -17.54 -15.94 17.14
C ALA A 63 -16.07 -15.72 16.72
N VAL A 64 -15.73 -14.53 16.23
CA VAL A 64 -14.34 -14.17 15.87
C VAL A 64 -13.45 -14.14 17.12
N ALA A 65 -13.93 -13.58 18.23
CA ALA A 65 -13.20 -13.54 19.48
C ALA A 65 -12.93 -14.94 20.04
N GLN A 66 -13.93 -15.82 20.04
CA GLN A 66 -13.80 -17.23 20.46
C GLN A 66 -12.81 -17.98 19.55
N PHE A 67 -12.84 -17.69 18.22
CA PHE A 67 -11.90 -18.32 17.31
C PHE A 67 -10.44 -17.95 17.63
N PHE A 68 -10.13 -16.67 17.84
CA PHE A 68 -8.76 -16.22 18.07
C PHE A 68 -8.27 -16.39 19.52
N GLN A 69 -9.16 -16.62 20.48
CA GLN A 69 -8.78 -16.78 21.87
C GLN A 69 -7.78 -17.93 22.06
N GLY A 70 -6.64 -17.64 22.67
CA GLY A 70 -5.56 -18.61 22.91
C GLY A 70 -4.80 -19.06 21.66
N LYS A 71 -5.09 -18.51 20.48
CA LYS A 71 -4.36 -18.85 19.24
C LYS A 71 -3.12 -17.99 19.04
N GLN A 72 -2.26 -18.50 18.18
CA GLN A 72 -1.14 -17.75 17.60
C GLN A 72 -1.43 -17.42 16.15
N ILE A 73 -1.17 -16.17 15.76
CA ILE A 73 -1.11 -15.74 14.37
C ILE A 73 0.35 -15.72 13.95
N ARG A 74 0.70 -16.51 12.94
CA ARG A 74 2.01 -16.48 12.33
C ARG A 74 2.11 -15.34 11.33
N LEU A 75 3.04 -14.40 11.54
CA LEU A 75 3.35 -13.33 10.61
C LEU A 75 4.56 -13.74 9.77
N VAL A 76 4.30 -14.22 8.55
CA VAL A 76 5.32 -14.66 7.60
C VAL A 76 5.93 -13.43 6.91
N ILE A 77 7.22 -13.19 7.15
CA ILE A 77 7.95 -12.04 6.62
C ILE A 77 8.81 -12.50 5.45
N GLY A 78 8.51 -12.01 4.24
CA GLY A 78 9.15 -12.44 3.00
C GLY A 78 10.57 -11.89 2.78
N SER A 79 11.21 -11.34 3.81
CA SER A 79 12.55 -10.75 3.74
C SER A 79 13.46 -11.25 4.85
N SER A 80 14.77 -10.96 4.75
CA SER A 80 15.74 -11.24 5.80
C SER A 80 15.45 -10.42 7.07
N ALA A 81 15.89 -10.96 8.22
CA ALA A 81 15.77 -10.29 9.51
C ALA A 81 16.60 -8.98 9.54
N GLY A 82 16.05 -7.94 10.16
CA GLY A 82 16.69 -6.63 10.32
C GLY A 82 16.61 -5.72 9.10
N GLY A 83 15.98 -6.13 7.99
CA GLY A 83 15.64 -5.26 6.87
C GLY A 83 14.38 -4.44 7.11
N GLY A 84 14.07 -3.48 6.21
CA GLY A 84 12.91 -2.58 6.37
C GLY A 84 11.58 -3.34 6.51
N TYR A 85 11.30 -4.33 5.68
CA TYR A 85 10.09 -5.16 5.80
C TYR A 85 9.99 -5.89 7.14
N ASP A 86 11.11 -6.41 7.65
CA ASP A 86 11.16 -7.07 8.96
C ASP A 86 10.90 -6.10 10.12
N THR A 87 11.47 -4.89 10.04
CA THR A 87 11.30 -3.85 11.06
C THR A 87 9.84 -3.42 11.18
N TYR A 88 9.18 -3.14 10.05
CA TYR A 88 7.74 -2.84 10.02
C TYR A 88 6.89 -4.02 10.54
N ALA A 89 7.18 -5.24 10.08
CA ALA A 89 6.42 -6.42 10.48
C ALA A 89 6.50 -6.67 11.99
N ARG A 90 7.66 -6.47 12.59
CA ARG A 90 7.82 -6.61 14.05
C ARG A 90 7.15 -5.48 14.84
N LEU A 91 7.12 -4.26 14.33
CA LEU A 91 6.32 -3.18 14.91
C LEU A 91 4.84 -3.57 14.94
N ILE A 92 4.29 -3.99 13.80
CA ILE A 92 2.89 -4.45 13.70
C ILE A 92 2.62 -5.62 14.66
N ALA A 93 3.51 -6.63 14.71
CA ALA A 93 3.34 -7.78 15.58
C ALA A 93 3.24 -7.41 17.08
N ARG A 94 3.99 -6.39 17.51
CA ARG A 94 3.97 -5.93 18.92
C ARG A 94 2.68 -5.23 19.31
N HIS A 95 2.07 -4.48 18.38
CA HIS A 95 0.94 -3.58 18.70
C HIS A 95 -0.42 -4.10 18.23
N MET A 96 -0.48 -5.01 17.24
CA MET A 96 -1.74 -5.40 16.60
C MET A 96 -2.58 -6.37 17.45
N SER A 97 -1.97 -7.21 18.27
CA SER A 97 -2.64 -8.24 19.05
C SER A 97 -3.80 -7.69 19.87
N LYS A 98 -3.61 -6.55 20.53
CA LYS A 98 -4.62 -5.91 21.42
C LYS A 98 -5.89 -5.43 20.67
N TYR A 99 -5.83 -5.31 19.36
CA TYR A 99 -6.95 -4.89 18.52
C TYR A 99 -7.68 -6.06 17.85
N ILE A 100 -7.12 -7.26 17.89
CA ILE A 100 -7.78 -8.45 17.36
C ILE A 100 -8.69 -9.04 18.43
N PRO A 101 -10.00 -9.26 18.15
CA PRO A 101 -10.89 -9.95 19.08
C PRO A 101 -10.29 -11.27 19.55
N GLY A 102 -10.28 -11.54 20.85
CA GLY A 102 -9.63 -12.74 21.44
C GLY A 102 -8.13 -12.60 21.75
N ASN A 103 -7.50 -11.47 21.41
CA ASN A 103 -6.12 -11.12 21.73
C ASN A 103 -5.09 -12.23 21.41
N PRO A 104 -5.05 -12.79 20.19
CA PRO A 104 -4.08 -13.82 19.82
C PRO A 104 -2.66 -13.29 19.86
N THR A 105 -1.69 -14.14 20.17
CA THR A 105 -0.28 -13.76 20.04
C THR A 105 0.15 -13.71 18.58
N ILE A 106 0.87 -12.66 18.15
CA ILE A 106 1.43 -12.58 16.80
C ILE A 106 2.92 -12.95 16.84
N VAL A 107 3.31 -13.97 16.07
CA VAL A 107 4.67 -14.50 16.05
C VAL A 107 5.33 -14.23 14.69
N PRO A 108 6.31 -13.31 14.60
CA PRO A 108 7.08 -13.07 13.39
C PRO A 108 7.95 -14.26 12.98
N ASN A 109 7.92 -14.60 11.70
CA ASN A 109 8.70 -15.70 11.12
C ASN A 109 9.27 -15.28 9.76
N ASN A 110 10.57 -15.13 9.62
CA ASN A 110 11.22 -14.77 8.37
C ASN A 110 11.27 -15.96 7.41
N MET A 111 10.85 -15.73 6.16
CA MET A 111 10.89 -16.68 5.04
C MET A 111 11.40 -15.95 3.80
N PRO A 112 12.70 -15.58 3.76
CA PRO A 112 13.28 -14.90 2.60
C PRO A 112 13.40 -15.87 1.41
N GLY A 113 13.44 -15.32 0.21
CA GLY A 113 13.69 -16.08 -1.01
C GLY A 113 12.90 -15.58 -2.21
N ALA A 114 13.55 -15.52 -3.37
CA ALA A 114 12.97 -15.10 -4.65
C ALA A 114 12.13 -13.81 -4.53
N ALA A 115 12.68 -12.75 -3.91
CA ALA A 115 11.98 -11.48 -3.71
C ALA A 115 10.59 -11.62 -3.04
N SER A 116 10.47 -12.42 -2.00
CA SER A 116 9.26 -12.84 -1.29
C SER A 116 8.34 -13.83 -2.02
N ASN A 117 8.66 -14.23 -3.26
CA ASN A 117 7.83 -15.19 -4.00
C ASN A 117 7.74 -16.56 -3.29
N ALA A 118 8.79 -16.99 -2.57
CA ALA A 118 8.76 -18.19 -1.74
C ALA A 118 7.71 -18.08 -0.61
N ALA A 119 7.70 -16.96 0.11
CA ALA A 119 6.71 -16.70 1.14
C ALA A 119 5.30 -16.52 0.58
N ALA A 120 5.15 -15.90 -0.59
CA ALA A 120 3.88 -15.75 -1.29
C ALA A 120 3.31 -17.10 -1.71
N ALA A 121 4.13 -17.97 -2.31
CA ALA A 121 3.73 -19.33 -2.67
C ALA A 121 3.31 -20.16 -1.44
N HIS A 122 4.05 -20.05 -0.33
CA HIS A 122 3.68 -20.67 0.94
C HIS A 122 2.33 -20.17 1.45
N LEU A 123 2.16 -18.83 1.48
CA LEU A 123 0.91 -18.20 1.93
C LEU A 123 -0.29 -18.65 1.08
N TYR A 124 -0.11 -18.72 -0.25
CA TYR A 124 -1.18 -19.03 -1.19
C TYR A 124 -1.60 -20.50 -1.17
N ASN A 125 -0.62 -21.42 -1.13
CA ASN A 125 -0.85 -22.86 -1.36
C ASN A 125 -0.84 -23.70 -0.09
N VAL A 126 -0.09 -23.29 0.96
CA VAL A 126 0.23 -24.12 2.13
C VAL A 126 -0.38 -23.59 3.41
N ALA A 127 -0.41 -22.26 3.60
CA ALA A 127 -0.89 -21.66 4.83
C ALA A 127 -2.37 -21.98 5.09
N PRO A 128 -2.78 -22.17 6.36
CA PRO A 128 -4.20 -22.26 6.73
C PRO A 128 -4.98 -21.06 6.23
N LYS A 129 -6.18 -21.31 5.67
CA LYS A 129 -7.09 -20.28 5.15
C LYS A 129 -8.12 -19.86 6.19
N ASP A 130 -7.68 -19.72 7.43
CA ASP A 130 -8.54 -19.47 8.58
C ASP A 130 -8.28 -18.14 9.29
N GLY A 131 -7.30 -17.35 8.83
CA GLY A 131 -6.91 -16.08 9.41
C GLY A 131 -5.75 -16.17 10.41
N THR A 132 -5.21 -17.36 10.68
CA THR A 132 -4.08 -17.53 11.60
C THR A 132 -2.71 -17.33 10.95
N VAL A 133 -2.67 -17.00 9.65
CA VAL A 133 -1.43 -16.66 8.95
C VAL A 133 -1.59 -15.36 8.18
N ILE A 134 -0.69 -14.42 8.43
CA ILE A 134 -0.58 -13.13 7.72
C ILE A 134 0.78 -13.11 7.03
N GLY A 135 0.84 -12.66 5.79
CA GLY A 135 2.07 -12.37 5.05
C GLY A 135 2.41 -10.89 5.11
N ALA A 136 3.66 -10.56 5.46
CA ALA A 136 4.29 -9.27 5.27
C ALA A 136 5.30 -9.43 4.12
N LEU A 137 4.88 -9.16 2.89
CA LEU A 137 5.62 -9.51 1.69
C LEU A 137 6.20 -8.28 1.02
N GLN A 138 7.24 -8.46 0.21
CA GLN A 138 7.73 -7.39 -0.65
C GLN A 138 6.75 -7.16 -1.81
N THR A 139 6.76 -5.96 -2.36
CA THR A 139 5.93 -5.57 -3.51
C THR A 139 6.16 -6.47 -4.73
N ALA A 140 7.36 -7.02 -4.86
CA ALA A 140 7.66 -8.03 -5.88
C ALA A 140 6.70 -9.22 -5.88
N ALA A 141 6.27 -9.70 -4.71
CA ALA A 141 5.30 -10.78 -4.63
C ALA A 141 3.92 -10.42 -5.21
N VAL A 142 3.62 -9.12 -5.33
CA VAL A 142 2.40 -8.63 -5.98
C VAL A 142 2.60 -8.45 -7.49
N LEU A 143 3.77 -7.99 -7.92
CA LEU A 143 4.02 -7.56 -9.29
C LEU A 143 4.68 -8.63 -10.18
N ASP A 144 5.51 -9.51 -9.61
CA ASP A 144 6.19 -10.55 -10.38
C ASP A 144 5.27 -11.44 -11.22
N PRO A 145 4.05 -11.81 -10.74
CA PRO A 145 3.11 -12.53 -11.59
C PRO A 145 2.66 -11.77 -12.84
N LEU A 146 2.83 -10.45 -12.87
CA LEU A 146 2.54 -9.62 -14.05
C LEU A 146 3.78 -9.45 -14.94
N PHE A 147 4.94 -9.14 -14.34
CA PHE A 147 6.16 -8.79 -15.05
C PHE A 147 7.12 -9.98 -15.23
N GLY A 148 7.00 -11.00 -14.40
CA GLY A 148 7.83 -12.21 -14.46
C GLY A 148 7.30 -13.28 -15.42
N ASP A 149 7.94 -14.45 -15.35
CA ASP A 149 7.48 -15.63 -16.06
C ASP A 149 6.31 -16.29 -15.32
N ARG A 150 5.10 -16.07 -15.81
CA ARG A 150 3.86 -16.63 -15.22
C ARG A 150 3.89 -18.14 -15.02
N ALA A 151 4.62 -18.86 -15.88
CA ALA A 151 4.73 -20.33 -15.76
C ALA A 151 5.51 -20.75 -14.50
N ARG A 152 6.33 -19.88 -13.95
CA ARG A 152 7.11 -20.12 -12.72
C ARG A 152 6.43 -19.61 -11.46
N MET A 153 5.39 -18.80 -11.58
CA MET A 153 4.68 -18.24 -10.43
C MET A 153 3.77 -19.28 -9.83
N GLN A 154 3.91 -19.50 -8.53
CA GLN A 154 3.11 -20.46 -7.76
C GLN A 154 1.99 -19.78 -6.96
N HIS A 155 1.66 -18.52 -7.28
CA HIS A 155 0.59 -17.75 -6.66
C HIS A 155 -0.01 -16.76 -7.65
N ASP A 156 -1.22 -16.34 -7.36
CA ASP A 156 -1.94 -15.28 -8.07
C ASP A 156 -2.20 -14.13 -7.09
N ALA A 157 -1.44 -13.06 -7.23
CA ALA A 157 -1.49 -11.97 -6.27
C ALA A 157 -2.80 -11.16 -6.34
N SER A 158 -3.57 -11.25 -7.43
CA SER A 158 -4.91 -10.64 -7.51
C SER A 158 -5.92 -11.31 -6.57
N LYS A 159 -5.64 -12.54 -6.12
CA LYS A 159 -6.52 -13.33 -5.26
C LYS A 159 -6.16 -13.30 -3.79
N PHE A 160 -5.04 -12.69 -3.41
CA PHE A 160 -4.75 -12.46 -2.00
C PHE A 160 -5.81 -11.57 -1.37
N VAL A 161 -6.04 -11.76 -0.08
CA VAL A 161 -6.88 -10.88 0.73
C VAL A 161 -5.97 -9.85 1.39
N TYR A 162 -5.94 -8.63 0.88
CA TYR A 162 -5.11 -7.57 1.42
C TYR A 162 -5.70 -7.04 2.73
N LEU A 163 -4.86 -6.92 3.76
CA LEU A 163 -5.19 -6.28 5.04
C LEU A 163 -4.93 -4.77 5.00
N GLY A 164 -3.97 -4.34 4.20
CA GLY A 164 -3.55 -2.97 4.00
C GLY A 164 -2.05 -2.86 3.79
N SER A 165 -1.56 -1.63 3.68
CA SER A 165 -0.14 -1.30 3.73
C SER A 165 0.17 -0.42 4.93
N ALA A 166 1.33 -0.61 5.55
CA ALA A 166 1.75 0.21 6.69
C ALA A 166 2.22 1.61 6.27
N THR A 167 2.68 1.76 5.05
CA THR A 167 3.14 3.03 4.47
C THR A 167 3.14 2.96 2.95
N ILE A 168 3.12 4.12 2.29
CA ILE A 168 3.58 4.28 0.91
C ILE A 168 5.11 4.22 0.96
N ASP A 169 5.73 3.52 0.04
CA ASP A 169 7.19 3.43 0.00
C ASP A 169 7.74 4.45 -1.00
N TYR A 170 8.60 5.32 -0.54
CA TYR A 170 9.31 6.28 -1.38
C TYR A 170 10.72 5.77 -1.60
N TYR A 171 11.06 5.44 -2.83
CA TYR A 171 12.37 4.95 -3.15
C TYR A 171 13.32 6.06 -3.58
N ILE A 172 14.60 5.82 -3.32
CA ILE A 172 15.68 6.77 -3.60
C ILE A 172 16.87 6.06 -4.22
N CYS A 173 17.67 6.82 -4.97
CA CYS A 173 19.01 6.43 -5.37
C CYS A 173 20.02 7.18 -4.49
N ILE A 174 20.96 6.43 -3.92
CA ILE A 174 22.06 6.96 -3.09
C ILE A 174 23.42 6.59 -3.65
N ALA A 175 24.40 7.44 -3.39
CA ALA A 175 25.82 7.14 -3.62
C ALA A 175 26.65 7.48 -2.39
N ARG A 176 27.75 6.75 -2.19
CA ARG A 176 28.79 7.12 -1.22
C ARG A 176 29.35 8.51 -1.55
N ALA A 177 29.69 9.26 -0.52
CA ALA A 177 30.21 10.61 -0.70
C ALA A 177 31.54 10.65 -1.45
N ASP A 178 32.34 9.58 -1.40
CA ASP A 178 33.62 9.45 -2.12
C ASP A 178 33.45 8.89 -3.55
N ALA A 179 32.26 8.42 -3.97
CA ALA A 179 32.02 8.01 -5.34
C ALA A 179 32.22 9.16 -6.34
N ALA A 180 32.55 8.87 -7.59
CA ALA A 180 32.72 9.86 -8.66
C ALA A 180 31.43 10.60 -8.99
N VAL A 181 30.29 9.91 -8.89
CA VAL A 181 28.93 10.46 -9.07
C VAL A 181 28.54 11.28 -7.86
N LYS A 182 28.25 12.58 -8.05
CA LYS A 182 27.89 13.54 -7.01
C LYS A 182 26.43 14.01 -7.11
N SER A 183 25.85 13.88 -8.31
CA SER A 183 24.48 14.28 -8.63
C SER A 183 23.83 13.26 -9.58
N PHE A 184 22.50 13.29 -9.70
CA PHE A 184 21.81 12.39 -10.64
C PHE A 184 22.21 12.61 -12.12
N PRO A 185 22.41 13.86 -12.62
CA PRO A 185 22.91 14.10 -13.97
C PRO A 185 24.27 13.47 -14.27
N ASP A 186 25.16 13.32 -13.29
CA ASP A 186 26.48 12.68 -13.51
C ASP A 186 26.35 11.24 -14.00
N LEU A 187 25.26 10.56 -13.63
CA LEU A 187 24.96 9.18 -14.04
C LEU A 187 24.76 9.02 -15.56
N LEU A 188 24.50 10.10 -16.27
CA LEU A 188 24.40 10.05 -17.73
C LEU A 188 25.76 9.79 -18.39
N ASN A 189 26.86 10.16 -17.72
CA ASN A 189 28.21 10.09 -18.25
C ASN A 189 29.16 9.22 -17.41
N THR A 190 28.87 9.05 -16.12
CA THR A 190 29.74 8.38 -15.15
C THR A 190 29.08 7.13 -14.60
N GLU A 191 29.78 6.00 -14.59
CA GLU A 191 29.30 4.75 -14.01
C GLU A 191 29.22 4.86 -12.48
N LEU A 192 28.13 4.29 -11.93
CA LEU A 192 27.98 4.04 -10.49
C LEU A 192 27.68 2.56 -10.25
N VAL A 193 28.55 1.91 -9.46
CA VAL A 193 28.34 0.52 -9.06
C VAL A 193 27.36 0.45 -7.91
N VAL A 194 26.20 -0.19 -8.15
CA VAL A 194 25.15 -0.34 -7.15
C VAL A 194 24.89 -1.80 -6.80
N GLY A 195 24.66 -2.07 -5.51
CA GLY A 195 24.22 -3.38 -5.04
C GLY A 195 22.75 -3.58 -5.30
N ALA A 196 22.34 -4.80 -5.63
CA ALA A 196 20.97 -5.18 -5.91
C ALA A 196 20.62 -6.58 -5.40
N SER A 197 19.35 -6.79 -5.08
CA SER A 197 18.81 -8.10 -4.75
C SER A 197 18.42 -8.89 -6.02
N GLN A 198 17.34 -9.64 -5.97
CA GLN A 198 16.84 -10.44 -7.09
C GLN A 198 16.06 -9.58 -8.10
N PRO A 199 15.93 -9.99 -9.37
CA PRO A 199 14.93 -9.45 -10.29
C PRO A 199 13.53 -9.43 -9.63
N GLY A 200 12.73 -8.39 -9.90
CA GLY A 200 11.44 -8.16 -9.28
C GLY A 200 11.53 -7.31 -8.00
N THR A 201 12.72 -6.97 -7.52
CA THR A 201 12.89 -6.01 -6.40
C THR A 201 13.22 -4.62 -6.90
N SER A 202 12.81 -3.58 -6.14
CA SER A 202 13.14 -2.18 -6.45
C SER A 202 14.65 -1.96 -6.61
N THR A 203 15.47 -2.58 -5.76
CA THR A 203 16.93 -2.43 -5.80
C THR A 203 17.58 -2.93 -7.08
N ARG A 204 16.92 -3.84 -7.79
CA ARG A 204 17.41 -4.36 -9.08
C ARG A 204 16.70 -3.72 -10.27
N ASP A 205 15.39 -3.56 -10.20
CA ASP A 205 14.58 -3.17 -11.34
C ASP A 205 14.60 -1.66 -11.60
N PHE A 206 14.69 -0.85 -10.56
CA PHE A 206 14.72 0.61 -10.73
C PHE A 206 15.99 1.14 -11.36
N PRO A 207 17.20 0.75 -10.95
CA PRO A 207 18.40 1.15 -11.69
C PRO A 207 18.41 0.60 -13.13
N ALA A 208 17.83 -0.58 -13.40
CA ALA A 208 17.67 -1.10 -14.75
C ALA A 208 16.67 -0.27 -15.57
N LEU A 209 15.54 0.11 -14.98
CA LEU A 209 14.57 1.03 -15.57
C LEU A 209 15.22 2.37 -15.94
N LEU A 210 15.99 2.95 -15.02
CA LEU A 210 16.68 4.23 -15.25
C LEU A 210 17.74 4.11 -16.37
N ASN A 211 18.49 3.02 -16.43
CA ASN A 211 19.40 2.76 -17.54
C ASN A 211 18.64 2.71 -18.89
N SER A 212 17.48 2.07 -18.93
CA SER A 212 16.64 1.94 -20.13
C SER A 212 15.94 3.26 -20.51
N MET A 213 15.26 3.90 -19.57
CA MET A 213 14.34 5.04 -19.84
C MET A 213 15.07 6.39 -19.87
N VAL A 214 16.10 6.54 -19.03
CA VAL A 214 16.84 7.80 -18.86
C VAL A 214 18.21 7.71 -19.55
N GLY A 215 18.82 6.53 -19.58
CA GLY A 215 20.17 6.30 -20.11
C GLY A 215 21.26 6.52 -19.08
N THR A 216 20.96 6.27 -17.82
CA THR A 216 21.95 6.27 -16.74
C THR A 216 22.95 5.13 -16.89
N LYS A 217 24.08 5.24 -16.22
CA LYS A 217 25.17 4.25 -16.26
C LYS A 217 25.32 3.51 -14.93
N TYR A 218 24.20 2.95 -14.43
CA TYR A 218 24.28 2.05 -13.28
C TYR A 218 24.91 0.71 -13.69
N ARG A 219 25.97 0.29 -13.01
CA ARG A 219 26.47 -1.09 -13.02
C ARG A 219 25.87 -1.85 -11.85
N ILE A 220 24.95 -2.77 -12.15
CA ILE A 220 24.13 -3.46 -11.15
C ILE A 220 24.81 -4.76 -10.73
N VAL A 221 25.19 -4.88 -9.46
CA VAL A 221 25.74 -6.10 -8.84
C VAL A 221 24.62 -6.80 -8.07
N SER A 222 24.01 -7.81 -8.70
CA SER A 222 22.89 -8.55 -8.13
C SER A 222 23.34 -9.75 -7.28
N GLY A 223 22.43 -10.25 -6.42
CA GLY A 223 22.63 -11.47 -5.63
C GLY A 223 22.64 -11.24 -4.13
N TYR A 224 22.48 -10.00 -3.65
CA TYR A 224 22.34 -9.73 -2.22
C TYR A 224 20.99 -10.24 -1.72
N PRO A 225 20.92 -10.88 -0.53
CA PRO A 225 19.66 -11.37 0.04
C PRO A 225 18.63 -10.26 0.34
N GLY A 226 19.12 -9.05 0.69
CA GLY A 226 18.27 -7.91 1.03
C GLY A 226 19.04 -6.60 1.16
N THR A 227 18.35 -5.52 1.51
CA THR A 227 18.94 -4.18 1.62
C THR A 227 20.01 -4.09 2.72
N ARG A 228 19.88 -4.88 3.79
CA ARG A 228 20.87 -4.91 4.87
C ARG A 228 22.24 -5.36 4.37
N GLU A 229 22.31 -6.42 3.58
CA GLU A 229 23.55 -6.92 3.02
C GLU A 229 24.14 -5.94 2.02
N ILE A 230 23.29 -5.23 1.26
CA ILE A 230 23.74 -4.18 0.33
C ILE A 230 24.31 -2.99 1.11
N THR A 231 23.65 -2.53 2.18
CA THR A 231 24.18 -1.42 2.99
C THR A 231 25.51 -1.76 3.66
N LEU A 232 25.68 -2.99 4.14
CA LEU A 232 26.98 -3.49 4.63
C LEU A 232 28.05 -3.48 3.53
N ALA A 233 27.72 -3.86 2.29
CA ALA A 233 28.63 -3.81 1.15
C ALA A 233 29.01 -2.35 0.79
N ILE A 234 28.08 -1.39 0.93
CA ILE A 234 28.37 0.04 0.78
C ILE A 234 29.36 0.50 1.86
N GLU A 235 29.15 0.14 3.13
CA GLU A 235 30.06 0.50 4.22
C GLU A 235 31.47 -0.04 4.01
N LYS A 236 31.60 -1.26 3.51
CA LYS A 236 32.88 -1.88 3.18
C LYS A 236 33.51 -1.37 1.87
N GLY A 237 32.76 -0.61 1.07
CA GLY A 237 33.24 -0.12 -0.23
C GLY A 237 33.22 -1.16 -1.36
N GLU A 238 32.52 -2.28 -1.19
CA GLU A 238 32.35 -3.31 -2.22
C GLU A 238 31.47 -2.81 -3.38
N VAL A 239 30.46 -1.96 -3.06
CA VAL A 239 29.65 -1.21 -4.00
C VAL A 239 29.59 0.25 -3.61
N GLN A 240 29.29 1.13 -4.57
CA GLN A 240 29.36 2.58 -4.40
C GLN A 240 28.02 3.20 -4.03
N GLY A 241 26.91 2.47 -4.17
CA GLY A 241 25.57 3.00 -3.91
C GLY A 241 24.49 1.94 -4.00
N LEU A 242 23.27 2.44 -3.92
CA LEU A 242 22.03 1.66 -3.96
C LEU A 242 20.95 2.54 -4.59
N CYS A 243 20.20 2.01 -5.54
CA CYS A 243 19.04 2.66 -6.14
C CYS A 243 17.83 1.76 -5.92
N GLY A 244 16.61 2.31 -5.83
CA GLY A 244 15.46 1.57 -5.36
C GLY A 244 15.50 1.25 -3.87
N PHE A 245 16.12 2.13 -3.08
CA PHE A 245 16.23 1.99 -1.63
C PHE A 245 15.12 2.80 -0.95
N SER A 246 14.34 2.17 -0.09
CA SER A 246 13.28 2.86 0.63
C SER A 246 13.84 3.96 1.53
N TRP A 247 13.28 5.15 1.44
CA TRP A 247 13.59 6.29 2.30
C TRP A 247 13.39 5.97 3.77
N SER A 248 12.27 5.34 4.12
CA SER A 248 11.99 4.92 5.50
C SER A 248 12.99 3.86 6.00
N SER A 249 13.49 3.00 5.12
CA SER A 249 14.53 2.04 5.48
C SER A 249 15.88 2.73 5.74
N LEU A 250 16.24 3.73 4.94
CA LEU A 250 17.46 4.53 5.15
C LEU A 250 17.39 5.23 6.51
N THR A 251 16.31 5.94 6.78
CA THR A 251 16.15 6.73 8.03
C THR A 251 16.10 5.84 9.27
N ALA A 252 15.51 4.64 9.18
CA ALA A 252 15.44 3.70 10.28
C ALA A 252 16.77 2.96 10.57
N GLN A 253 17.46 2.53 9.51
CA GLN A 253 18.63 1.66 9.64
C GLN A 253 19.95 2.43 9.71
N HIS A 254 20.02 3.60 9.06
CA HIS A 254 21.25 4.40 8.91
C HIS A 254 20.99 5.90 9.14
N PRO A 255 20.41 6.29 10.31
CA PRO A 255 20.01 7.68 10.57
C PRO A 255 21.17 8.67 10.53
N ASP A 256 22.40 8.20 10.71
CA ASP A 256 23.62 9.04 10.73
C ASP A 256 24.27 9.22 9.36
N TRP A 257 23.92 8.40 8.36
CA TRP A 257 24.58 8.48 7.04
C TRP A 257 24.41 9.85 6.37
N LEU A 258 23.22 10.45 6.49
CA LEU A 258 22.96 11.80 5.98
C LEU A 258 23.63 12.88 6.83
N LYS A 259 23.59 12.73 8.16
CA LYS A 259 24.18 13.71 9.10
C LYS A 259 25.69 13.80 8.97
N THR A 260 26.36 12.64 8.80
CA THR A 260 27.82 12.56 8.66
C THR A 260 28.30 12.85 7.24
N GLY A 261 27.38 12.94 6.27
CA GLY A 261 27.71 13.07 4.87
C GLY A 261 28.36 11.82 4.28
N PHE A 262 28.12 10.63 4.87
CA PHE A 262 28.64 9.36 4.35
C PHE A 262 28.09 9.03 2.97
N ILE A 263 26.82 9.38 2.71
CA ILE A 263 26.15 9.22 1.42
C ILE A 263 25.54 10.54 0.93
N ARG A 264 25.19 10.56 -0.36
CA ARG A 264 24.34 11.56 -1.01
C ARG A 264 23.09 10.89 -1.52
N VAL A 265 21.93 11.54 -1.38
CA VAL A 265 20.70 11.17 -2.09
C VAL A 265 20.77 11.83 -3.47
N LEU A 266 20.81 11.02 -4.52
CA LEU A 266 20.96 11.48 -5.90
C LEU A 266 19.63 11.87 -6.54
N ALA A 267 18.59 11.06 -6.29
CA ALA A 267 17.25 11.26 -6.81
C ALA A 267 16.22 10.47 -6.00
N GLN A 268 14.95 10.79 -6.18
CA GLN A 268 13.81 10.04 -5.67
C GLN A 268 12.98 9.45 -6.83
N GLU A 269 12.53 8.24 -6.62
CA GLU A 269 11.87 7.39 -7.63
C GLU A 269 10.37 7.36 -7.34
N HIS A 270 9.70 8.46 -7.59
CA HIS A 270 8.27 8.64 -7.35
C HIS A 270 7.72 9.70 -8.32
N ASP A 271 6.38 9.74 -8.52
CA ASP A 271 5.75 10.75 -9.38
C ASP A 271 5.69 12.15 -8.75
N LYS A 272 5.53 12.22 -7.41
CA LYS A 272 5.41 13.48 -6.64
C LYS A 272 6.50 13.69 -5.60
N GLY A 273 7.21 12.64 -5.25
CA GLY A 273 8.26 12.64 -4.24
C GLY A 273 7.77 12.74 -2.80
N HIS A 274 8.68 12.43 -1.88
CA HIS A 274 8.44 12.51 -0.45
C HIS A 274 8.60 13.98 0.05
N PRO A 275 7.72 14.48 0.95
CA PRO A 275 7.79 15.87 1.42
C PRO A 275 9.14 16.30 2.00
N ALA A 276 9.84 15.43 2.74
CA ALA A 276 11.17 15.74 3.29
C ALA A 276 12.22 15.82 2.18
N LEU A 277 12.19 14.93 1.18
CA LEU A 277 13.11 14.94 0.05
C LEU A 277 12.88 16.14 -0.87
N ASN A 278 11.62 16.56 -1.05
CA ASN A 278 11.26 17.76 -1.78
C ASN A 278 11.85 19.03 -1.12
N LYS A 279 11.81 19.10 0.23
CA LYS A 279 12.46 20.19 0.99
C LYS A 279 13.98 20.19 0.84
N MET A 280 14.60 19.03 0.62
CA MET A 280 16.04 18.87 0.35
C MET A 280 16.38 19.11 -1.12
N ALA A 281 15.41 19.47 -1.95
CA ALA A 281 15.55 19.64 -3.41
C ALA A 281 16.11 18.40 -4.12
N VAL A 282 15.79 17.20 -3.63
CA VAL A 282 16.16 15.94 -4.29
C VAL A 282 15.29 15.79 -5.55
N PRO A 283 15.90 15.65 -6.76
CA PRO A 283 15.13 15.62 -8.00
C PRO A 283 14.33 14.32 -8.17
N LEU A 284 13.23 14.39 -8.93
CA LEU A 284 12.43 13.24 -9.35
C LEU A 284 13.07 12.57 -10.57
N THR A 285 13.25 11.27 -10.54
CA THR A 285 13.81 10.52 -11.68
C THR A 285 12.93 10.60 -12.93
N VAL A 286 11.60 10.72 -12.78
CA VAL A 286 10.65 10.86 -13.90
C VAL A 286 10.87 12.12 -14.73
N ASP A 287 11.47 13.17 -14.16
CA ASP A 287 11.75 14.42 -14.87
C ASP A 287 12.94 14.30 -15.85
N PHE A 288 13.71 13.22 -15.77
CA PHE A 288 14.81 12.91 -16.67
C PHE A 288 14.42 11.92 -17.78
N ALA A 289 13.15 11.53 -17.86
CA ALA A 289 12.68 10.63 -18.93
C ALA A 289 12.91 11.24 -20.31
N LYS A 290 13.49 10.45 -21.24
CA LYS A 290 13.84 10.95 -22.61
C LYS A 290 12.62 11.28 -23.47
N THR A 291 11.48 10.64 -23.21
CA THR A 291 10.24 10.83 -23.97
C THR A 291 9.05 10.78 -23.03
N PRO A 292 7.90 11.38 -23.43
CA PRO A 292 6.65 11.24 -22.66
C PRO A 292 6.24 9.78 -22.41
N GLU A 293 6.55 8.90 -23.37
CA GLU A 293 6.30 7.48 -23.26
C GLU A 293 7.17 6.82 -22.18
N ASN A 294 8.47 7.14 -22.14
CA ASN A 294 9.36 6.65 -21.10
C ASN A 294 8.90 7.12 -19.72
N ARG A 295 8.44 8.38 -19.61
CA ARG A 295 7.85 8.92 -18.40
C ARG A 295 6.63 8.11 -17.96
N ALA A 296 5.70 7.83 -18.87
CA ALA A 296 4.51 7.04 -18.55
C ALA A 296 4.83 5.61 -18.08
N ILE A 297 5.86 4.97 -18.66
CA ILE A 297 6.34 3.64 -18.21
C ILE A 297 6.93 3.73 -16.80
N MET A 298 7.74 4.75 -16.52
CA MET A 298 8.31 4.97 -15.18
C MET A 298 7.20 5.20 -14.15
N GLU A 299 6.24 6.05 -14.45
CA GLU A 299 5.09 6.33 -13.57
C GLU A 299 4.24 5.07 -13.32
N LEU A 300 4.04 4.22 -14.33
CA LEU A 300 3.36 2.93 -14.15
C LEU A 300 4.11 2.02 -13.18
N ILE A 301 5.43 1.90 -13.31
CA ILE A 301 6.25 1.05 -12.44
C ILE A 301 6.27 1.62 -11.02
N TYR A 302 6.43 2.93 -10.86
CA TYR A 302 6.42 3.59 -9.55
C TYR A 302 5.05 3.59 -8.87
N SER A 303 3.94 3.45 -9.62
CA SER A 303 2.61 3.29 -9.00
C SER A 303 2.52 2.10 -8.05
N SER A 304 3.42 1.12 -8.22
CA SER A 304 3.59 -0.02 -7.32
C SER A 304 4.07 0.36 -5.91
N GLU A 305 4.66 1.54 -5.74
CA GLU A 305 5.16 2.05 -4.46
C GLU A 305 4.03 2.27 -3.44
N THR A 306 2.82 2.49 -3.94
CA THR A 306 1.61 2.54 -3.11
C THR A 306 1.39 1.27 -2.30
N PHE A 307 1.85 0.10 -2.79
CA PHE A 307 1.84 -1.11 -1.95
C PHE A 307 2.79 -1.01 -0.76
N GLY A 308 3.89 -0.30 -0.89
CA GLY A 308 4.89 -0.02 0.15
C GLY A 308 5.22 -1.21 1.03
N ARG A 309 4.51 -1.34 2.16
CA ARG A 309 4.65 -2.45 3.12
C ARG A 309 3.34 -3.23 3.21
N PRO A 310 3.00 -4.08 2.21
CA PRO A 310 1.71 -4.75 2.14
C PRO A 310 1.61 -5.93 3.11
N TYR A 311 0.42 -6.05 3.71
CA TYR A 311 0.03 -7.17 4.54
C TYR A 311 -1.15 -7.87 3.90
N MET A 312 -1.09 -9.20 3.83
CA MET A 312 -2.09 -9.98 3.12
C MET A 312 -2.28 -11.36 3.73
N MET A 313 -3.36 -12.01 3.36
CA MET A 313 -3.68 -13.39 3.71
C MET A 313 -3.94 -14.24 2.48
N ALA A 314 -3.96 -15.55 2.67
CA ALA A 314 -4.38 -16.51 1.65
C ALA A 314 -5.81 -16.19 1.15
N PRO A 315 -6.15 -16.52 -0.12
CA PRO A 315 -7.53 -16.48 -0.58
C PRO A 315 -8.39 -17.51 0.15
N GLY A 316 -9.64 -17.15 0.43
CA GLY A 316 -10.61 -18.05 1.06
C GLY A 316 -10.66 -17.98 2.59
N VAL A 317 -10.00 -17.01 3.23
CA VAL A 317 -10.20 -16.71 4.65
C VAL A 317 -11.64 -16.20 4.88
N PRO A 318 -12.36 -16.64 5.93
CA PRO A 318 -13.72 -16.19 6.23
C PRO A 318 -13.84 -14.66 6.36
N ALA A 319 -14.89 -14.09 5.77
CA ALA A 319 -15.05 -12.64 5.62
C ALA A 319 -15.12 -11.88 6.96
N ASP A 320 -15.70 -12.48 8.00
CA ASP A 320 -15.77 -11.94 9.35
C ASP A 320 -14.38 -11.78 9.98
N ARG A 321 -13.50 -12.75 9.79
CA ARG A 321 -12.10 -12.71 10.25
C ARG A 321 -11.29 -11.71 9.45
N VAL A 322 -11.51 -11.64 8.13
CA VAL A 322 -10.89 -10.61 7.27
C VAL A 322 -11.25 -9.21 7.78
N ALA A 323 -12.53 -8.94 8.01
CA ALA A 323 -12.98 -7.65 8.50
C ALA A 323 -12.37 -7.28 9.87
N ALA A 324 -12.31 -8.26 10.78
CA ALA A 324 -11.68 -8.07 12.09
C ALA A 324 -10.18 -7.75 11.99
N LEU A 325 -9.45 -8.48 11.15
CA LEU A 325 -8.00 -8.30 10.97
C LEU A 325 -7.67 -7.00 10.22
N ARG A 326 -8.46 -6.60 9.20
CA ARG A 326 -8.34 -5.29 8.55
C ARG A 326 -8.55 -4.14 9.54
N LYS A 327 -9.61 -4.23 10.35
CA LYS A 327 -9.89 -3.24 11.40
C LYS A 327 -8.74 -3.16 12.40
N ALA A 328 -8.25 -4.31 12.90
CA ALA A 328 -7.14 -4.38 13.84
C ALA A 328 -5.85 -3.79 13.25
N PHE A 329 -5.54 -4.09 11.99
CA PHE A 329 -4.39 -3.54 11.28
C PHE A 329 -4.44 -2.01 11.21
N MET A 330 -5.56 -1.44 10.75
CA MET A 330 -5.73 0.02 10.66
C MET A 330 -5.76 0.71 12.04
N GLN A 331 -6.29 0.05 13.08
CA GLN A 331 -6.24 0.56 14.45
C GLN A 331 -4.80 0.57 14.99
N THR A 332 -3.99 -0.44 14.65
CA THR A 332 -2.58 -0.51 15.04
C THR A 332 -1.79 0.67 14.47
N LEU A 333 -2.02 1.03 13.22
CA LEU A 333 -1.31 2.11 12.54
C LEU A 333 -1.76 3.52 12.98
N LYS A 334 -2.90 3.60 13.69
CA LYS A 334 -3.42 4.83 14.33
C LYS A 334 -3.16 4.86 15.84
N ASP A 335 -2.50 3.84 16.39
CA ASP A 335 -2.21 3.75 17.81
C ASP A 335 -1.05 4.67 18.18
N ASP A 336 -1.22 5.49 19.21
CA ASP A 336 -0.22 6.48 19.65
C ASP A 336 1.10 5.81 20.08
N GLN A 337 1.06 4.63 20.69
CA GLN A 337 2.24 3.90 21.11
C GLN A 337 3.00 3.33 19.92
N ALA A 338 2.26 2.79 18.92
CA ALA A 338 2.85 2.31 17.68
C ALA A 338 3.47 3.47 16.88
N ALA A 339 2.79 4.61 16.79
CA ALA A 339 3.28 5.81 16.12
C ALA A 339 4.54 6.37 16.82
N ALA A 340 4.53 6.45 18.14
CA ALA A 340 5.70 6.90 18.90
C ALA A 340 6.90 5.95 18.76
N GLU A 341 6.65 4.63 18.73
CA GLU A 341 7.71 3.66 18.47
C GLU A 341 8.24 3.75 17.05
N ALA A 342 7.35 3.87 16.04
CA ALA A 342 7.72 4.06 14.65
C ALA A 342 8.62 5.31 14.48
N GLN A 343 8.20 6.44 15.03
CA GLN A 343 8.98 7.68 15.00
C GLN A 343 10.37 7.52 15.65
N ARG A 344 10.43 6.84 16.79
CA ARG A 344 11.71 6.60 17.52
C ARG A 344 12.69 5.77 16.70
N ILE A 345 12.20 4.83 15.88
CA ILE A 345 13.03 3.95 15.04
C ILE A 345 13.07 4.39 13.57
N GLY A 346 12.58 5.60 13.27
CA GLY A 346 12.67 6.23 11.94
C GLY A 346 11.78 5.60 10.88
N LEU A 347 10.64 4.99 11.25
CA LEU A 347 9.65 4.47 10.32
C LEU A 347 8.55 5.49 10.05
N ASP A 348 8.21 5.68 8.79
CA ASP A 348 7.05 6.46 8.36
C ASP A 348 5.80 5.57 8.37
N LEU A 349 4.71 6.06 8.97
CA LEU A 349 3.40 5.43 8.90
C LEU A 349 2.48 6.30 8.03
N ASP A 350 2.19 5.81 6.83
CA ASP A 350 1.23 6.41 5.89
C ASP A 350 0.32 5.29 5.36
N PRO A 351 -0.64 4.84 6.19
CA PRO A 351 -1.35 3.60 5.97
C PRO A 351 -2.39 3.70 4.87
N ILE A 352 -2.47 2.61 4.07
CA ILE A 352 -3.50 2.37 3.08
C ILE A 352 -4.38 1.21 3.55
N SER A 353 -5.69 1.34 3.40
CA SER A 353 -6.64 0.30 3.80
C SER A 353 -6.54 -0.96 2.93
N GLY A 354 -7.03 -2.08 3.47
CA GLY A 354 -7.06 -3.34 2.72
C GLY A 354 -7.97 -3.29 1.50
N GLU A 355 -9.04 -2.52 1.57
CA GLU A 355 -9.98 -2.30 0.48
C GLU A 355 -9.36 -1.50 -0.66
N GLU A 356 -8.66 -0.41 -0.33
CA GLU A 356 -7.94 0.42 -1.32
C GLU A 356 -6.81 -0.37 -1.98
N LEU A 357 -6.05 -1.14 -1.20
CA LEU A 357 -4.96 -1.94 -1.72
C LEU A 357 -5.46 -3.10 -2.60
N GLN A 358 -6.61 -3.71 -2.23
CA GLN A 358 -7.29 -4.71 -3.04
C GLN A 358 -7.72 -4.13 -4.40
N ALA A 359 -8.37 -2.98 -4.40
CA ALA A 359 -8.80 -2.30 -5.62
C ALA A 359 -7.61 -1.90 -6.51
N LEU A 360 -6.49 -1.48 -5.92
CA LEU A 360 -5.26 -1.19 -6.66
C LEU A 360 -4.69 -2.46 -7.31
N ALA A 361 -4.63 -3.57 -6.58
CA ALA A 361 -4.19 -4.85 -7.13
C ALA A 361 -5.06 -5.27 -8.32
N GLU A 362 -6.38 -5.22 -8.19
CA GLU A 362 -7.33 -5.55 -9.26
C GLU A 362 -7.12 -4.65 -10.49
N LYS A 363 -6.94 -3.34 -10.29
CA LYS A 363 -6.66 -2.38 -11.36
C LYS A 363 -5.37 -2.71 -12.10
N ILE A 364 -4.29 -3.00 -11.39
CA ILE A 364 -2.98 -3.34 -11.97
C ILE A 364 -3.09 -4.64 -12.78
N TYR A 365 -3.79 -5.64 -12.25
CA TYR A 365 -3.98 -6.92 -12.94
C TYR A 365 -4.92 -6.84 -14.15
N ALA A 366 -5.73 -5.78 -14.25
CA ALA A 366 -6.54 -5.45 -15.42
C ALA A 366 -5.78 -4.65 -16.51
N THR A 367 -4.51 -4.30 -16.28
CA THR A 367 -3.69 -3.54 -17.25
C THR A 367 -3.52 -4.34 -18.55
N PRO A 368 -3.74 -3.72 -19.74
CA PRO A 368 -3.59 -4.40 -21.03
C PRO A 368 -2.20 -5.02 -21.22
N ALA A 369 -2.16 -6.24 -21.76
CA ALA A 369 -0.92 -7.00 -21.97
C ALA A 369 0.18 -6.25 -22.76
N PRO A 370 -0.10 -5.44 -23.79
CA PRO A 370 0.94 -4.68 -24.48
C PRO A 370 1.66 -3.67 -23.58
N ILE A 371 0.94 -3.04 -22.64
CA ILE A 371 1.52 -2.07 -21.69
C ILE A 371 2.40 -2.82 -20.68
N ILE A 372 1.93 -3.96 -20.17
CA ILE A 372 2.69 -4.81 -19.25
C ILE A 372 3.98 -5.29 -19.92
N GLU A 373 3.92 -5.73 -21.18
CA GLU A 373 5.09 -6.23 -21.88
C GLU A 373 6.15 -5.13 -22.08
N ARG A 374 5.78 -3.90 -22.39
CA ARG A 374 6.70 -2.78 -22.50
C ARG A 374 7.33 -2.41 -21.16
N ALA A 375 6.54 -2.38 -20.08
CA ALA A 375 7.05 -2.16 -18.73
C ALA A 375 8.03 -3.28 -18.33
N LYS A 376 7.72 -4.54 -18.64
CA LYS A 376 8.58 -5.70 -18.41
C LYS A 376 9.93 -5.57 -19.14
N GLN A 377 9.91 -5.21 -20.42
CA GLN A 377 11.15 -4.99 -21.20
C GLN A 377 12.02 -3.90 -20.58
N ALA A 378 11.40 -2.84 -20.04
CA ALA A 378 12.11 -1.74 -19.41
C ALA A 378 12.88 -2.16 -18.15
N VAL A 379 12.30 -3.02 -17.29
CA VAL A 379 12.98 -3.51 -16.07
C VAL A 379 13.92 -4.69 -16.33
N MET A 380 13.74 -5.41 -17.44
CA MET A 380 14.65 -6.51 -17.84
C MET A 380 15.93 -6.01 -18.51
N TYR A 381 16.10 -4.71 -18.68
CA TYR A 381 17.27 -4.12 -19.32
C TYR A 381 18.57 -4.68 -18.72
N LYS A 382 19.40 -5.28 -19.59
CA LYS A 382 20.79 -5.62 -19.29
C LYS A 382 21.63 -4.51 -19.87
N ALA A 383 22.46 -3.86 -19.04
CA ALA A 383 23.47 -2.95 -19.57
C ALA A 383 24.33 -3.71 -20.61
N PRO A 384 24.72 -3.06 -21.71
CA PRO A 384 25.58 -3.64 -22.73
C PRO A 384 26.92 -4.08 -22.16
#